data_5dcc77ded33f1ff580e4a326a7ad00cf
#
_entry.id   5dcc77ded33f1ff580e4a326a7ad00cf
#
_cell.length_a   1.000
_cell.length_b   1.000
_cell.length_c   1.000
_cell.angle_alpha   90.00
_cell.angle_beta   90.00
_cell.angle_gamma   90.00
#
_symmetry.space_group_name_H-M   'P 1'
#
loop_
_entity.id
_entity.type
_entity.pdbx_description
1 polymer ?
#
loop_
_entity_poly.entity_id
_entity_poly.type
_entity_poly.pdbx_seq_one_letter_code
_entity_poly.pdbx_strand_id
1 'polypeptide(L)'
;MWERVVVMAVQPEGTPCWADAMFSDVEGAKSFYGDVLGWTFGDASSEYGNYTQAYVDGKAVAAVVPPMPGQEGQSRWCLYFASPDAAATAGRIRENGGEVVMEPMQVGDFGTMCLGRDPSGVLFGVWQAGAHEGFEASTEQVGAFCWAEVFTREPEKSDAFFPAVFPYTVKQMVDDAVDFRMFEVNGNMVLGRMKMTEEFPPEVAPYINVYFTVDNCDDAVARATKLGGVLRFGPMDTPFGRFAALSDPQGASFTVIDVTTASGEMPQVADVS
;
A
#
# COMPACT_ATOMS: atom_id res chain seq x y z
N MET A 1 -21.97 -22.91 -27.03
CA MET A 1 -21.47 -22.71 -25.65
C MET A 1 -20.38 -21.66 -25.77
N TRP A 2 -20.71 -20.37 -25.51
CA TRP A 2 -19.76 -19.27 -25.63
C TRP A 2 -19.03 -19.19 -24.28
N GLU A 3 -17.76 -19.54 -24.27
CA GLU A 3 -16.90 -19.25 -23.12
C GLU A 3 -16.85 -17.72 -22.93
N ARG A 4 -17.37 -17.25 -21.81
CA ARG A 4 -17.12 -15.89 -21.35
C ARG A 4 -15.63 -15.78 -21.06
N VAL A 5 -14.89 -15.15 -21.97
CA VAL A 5 -13.60 -14.57 -21.63
C VAL A 5 -13.89 -13.52 -20.57
N VAL A 6 -13.58 -13.84 -19.32
CA VAL A 6 -13.57 -12.83 -18.25
C VAL A 6 -12.34 -11.96 -18.53
N VAL A 7 -12.55 -10.88 -19.27
CA VAL A 7 -11.56 -9.80 -19.34
C VAL A 7 -11.54 -9.19 -17.93
N MET A 8 -10.53 -9.49 -17.14
CA MET A 8 -10.29 -8.79 -15.89
C MET A 8 -10.12 -7.31 -16.25
N ALA A 9 -10.93 -6.46 -15.66
CA ALA A 9 -10.89 -5.04 -15.95
C ALA A 9 -9.61 -4.46 -15.38
N VAL A 10 -8.79 -3.83 -16.24
CA VAL A 10 -7.63 -3.03 -15.79
C VAL A 10 -8.11 -2.09 -14.70
N GLN A 11 -7.38 -2.03 -13.58
CA GLN A 11 -7.73 -1.17 -12.45
C GLN A 11 -7.85 0.29 -12.90
N PRO A 12 -8.86 1.06 -12.45
CA PRO A 12 -8.96 2.47 -12.76
C PRO A 12 -7.69 3.23 -12.36
N GLU A 13 -7.31 4.23 -13.17
CA GLU A 13 -6.14 5.07 -12.88
C GLU A 13 -6.19 5.64 -11.46
N GLY A 14 -5.07 5.56 -10.74
CA GLY A 14 -4.95 6.00 -9.36
C GLY A 14 -5.40 4.98 -8.31
N THR A 15 -5.99 3.86 -8.70
CA THR A 15 -6.33 2.80 -7.73
C THR A 15 -5.07 2.08 -7.27
N PRO A 16 -4.88 1.82 -5.95
CA PRO A 16 -3.86 0.90 -5.47
C PRO A 16 -3.97 -0.46 -6.16
N CYS A 17 -2.92 -0.88 -6.82
CA CYS A 17 -2.97 -2.11 -7.63
C CYS A 17 -1.92 -3.14 -7.23
N TRP A 18 -0.84 -2.75 -6.55
CA TRP A 18 0.21 -3.67 -6.11
C TRP A 18 0.97 -3.13 -4.91
N ALA A 19 1.57 -4.02 -4.13
CA ALA A 19 2.49 -3.67 -3.07
C ALA A 19 3.67 -4.64 -3.05
N ASP A 20 4.88 -4.11 -2.89
CA ASP A 20 6.07 -4.91 -2.63
C ASP A 20 6.93 -4.29 -1.54
N ALA A 21 7.83 -5.08 -0.98
CA ALA A 21 8.78 -4.59 0.00
C ALA A 21 10.17 -5.20 -0.16
N MET A 22 11.20 -4.36 0.08
CA MET A 22 12.59 -4.79 0.07
C MET A 22 13.02 -5.25 1.46
N PHE A 23 13.65 -6.43 1.51
CA PHE A 23 14.12 -7.05 2.75
C PHE A 23 15.56 -7.56 2.61
N SER A 24 16.44 -7.18 3.55
CA SER A 24 17.79 -7.71 3.61
C SER A 24 17.81 -9.20 3.92
N ASP A 25 16.86 -9.67 4.75
CA ASP A 25 16.59 -11.08 5.02
C ASP A 25 15.22 -11.46 4.42
N VAL A 26 15.21 -11.86 3.16
CA VAL A 26 13.99 -12.26 2.43
C VAL A 26 13.36 -13.51 3.04
N GLU A 27 14.14 -14.48 3.48
CA GLU A 27 13.62 -15.72 4.10
C GLU A 27 12.99 -15.43 5.47
N GLY A 28 13.60 -14.54 6.25
CA GLY A 28 13.00 -14.05 7.50
C GLY A 28 11.68 -13.31 7.25
N ALA A 29 11.60 -12.47 6.20
CA ALA A 29 10.37 -11.82 5.81
C ALA A 29 9.28 -12.83 5.37
N LYS A 30 9.62 -13.82 4.55
CA LYS A 30 8.70 -14.90 4.15
C LYS A 30 8.15 -15.65 5.36
N SER A 31 9.01 -16.01 6.32
CA SER A 31 8.59 -16.69 7.54
C SER A 31 7.64 -15.81 8.35
N PHE A 32 7.99 -14.54 8.54
CA PHE A 32 7.18 -13.60 9.31
C PHE A 32 5.79 -13.38 8.70
N TYR A 33 5.72 -12.98 7.43
CA TYR A 33 4.44 -12.71 6.77
C TYR A 33 3.63 -13.99 6.49
N GLY A 34 4.30 -15.13 6.29
CA GLY A 34 3.66 -16.45 6.22
C GLY A 34 2.89 -16.77 7.51
N ASP A 35 3.52 -16.57 8.68
CA ASP A 35 2.90 -16.85 9.97
C ASP A 35 1.86 -15.79 10.36
N VAL A 36 2.07 -14.51 10.04
CA VAL A 36 1.18 -13.41 10.46
C VAL A 36 -0.04 -13.28 9.54
N LEU A 37 0.16 -13.35 8.21
CA LEU A 37 -0.86 -13.09 7.19
C LEU A 37 -1.32 -14.36 6.43
N GLY A 38 -0.73 -15.52 6.73
CA GLY A 38 -1.06 -16.76 6.03
C GLY A 38 -0.53 -16.87 4.61
N TRP A 39 0.51 -16.09 4.26
CA TRP A 39 1.04 -16.08 2.91
C TRP A 39 1.84 -17.33 2.58
N THR A 40 1.69 -17.77 1.33
CA THR A 40 2.62 -18.70 0.67
C THR A 40 3.42 -17.93 -0.37
N PHE A 41 4.57 -18.45 -0.77
CA PHE A 41 5.49 -17.74 -1.66
C PHE A 41 5.83 -18.60 -2.86
N GLY A 42 5.91 -17.97 -4.02
CA GLY A 42 6.39 -18.59 -5.24
C GLY A 42 7.92 -18.71 -5.28
N ASP A 43 8.42 -19.21 -6.38
CA ASP A 43 9.86 -19.26 -6.65
C ASP A 43 10.41 -17.85 -6.87
N ALA A 44 11.62 -17.59 -6.38
CA ALA A 44 12.31 -16.34 -6.62
C ALA A 44 12.73 -16.23 -8.10
N SER A 45 12.33 -15.15 -8.77
CA SER A 45 12.71 -14.92 -10.16
C SER A 45 14.10 -14.29 -10.26
N SER A 46 15.10 -15.09 -10.61
CA SER A 46 16.48 -14.60 -10.76
C SER A 46 16.63 -13.54 -11.88
N GLU A 47 15.77 -13.60 -12.90
CA GLU A 47 15.73 -12.62 -14.00
C GLU A 47 15.30 -11.23 -13.52
N TYR A 48 14.44 -11.18 -12.47
CA TYR A 48 13.91 -9.94 -11.89
C TYR A 48 14.45 -9.70 -10.47
N GLY A 49 15.75 -9.92 -10.25
CA GLY A 49 16.40 -9.59 -8.98
C GLY A 49 15.93 -10.43 -7.79
N ASN A 50 15.53 -11.68 -8.03
CA ASN A 50 14.94 -12.59 -7.04
C ASN A 50 13.60 -12.08 -6.46
N TYR A 51 12.84 -11.35 -7.26
CA TYR A 51 11.47 -10.94 -6.94
C TYR A 51 10.62 -12.17 -6.63
N THR A 52 9.96 -12.18 -5.49
CA THR A 52 9.18 -13.32 -5.00
C THR A 52 7.77 -12.88 -4.68
N GLN A 53 6.79 -13.39 -5.43
CA GLN A 53 5.38 -13.11 -5.18
C GLN A 53 4.87 -13.88 -3.96
N ALA A 54 4.00 -13.22 -3.21
CA ALA A 54 3.23 -13.78 -2.10
C ALA A 54 1.79 -14.06 -2.56
N TYR A 55 1.22 -15.16 -2.05
CA TYR A 55 -0.10 -15.63 -2.44
C TYR A 55 -0.96 -15.99 -1.23
N VAL A 56 -2.26 -15.79 -1.36
CA VAL A 56 -3.32 -16.33 -0.49
C VAL A 56 -4.28 -17.11 -1.38
N ASP A 57 -4.50 -18.40 -1.07
CA ASP A 57 -5.37 -19.28 -1.86
C ASP A 57 -5.02 -19.27 -3.36
N GLY A 58 -3.73 -19.19 -3.69
CA GLY A 58 -3.22 -19.16 -5.05
C GLY A 58 -3.40 -17.85 -5.79
N LYS A 59 -3.88 -16.79 -5.13
CA LYS A 59 -4.04 -15.44 -5.68
C LYS A 59 -2.91 -14.54 -5.23
N ALA A 60 -2.30 -13.79 -6.14
CA ALA A 60 -1.22 -12.87 -5.84
C ALA A 60 -1.71 -11.68 -4.99
N VAL A 61 -1.01 -11.41 -3.87
CA VAL A 61 -1.39 -10.38 -2.89
C VAL A 61 -0.30 -9.37 -2.59
N ALA A 62 0.96 -9.68 -2.86
CA ALA A 62 2.11 -8.79 -2.62
C ALA A 62 3.39 -9.43 -3.21
N ALA A 63 4.53 -8.76 -3.00
CA ALA A 63 5.82 -9.38 -3.23
C ALA A 63 6.87 -8.95 -2.20
N VAL A 64 7.90 -9.78 -2.08
CA VAL A 64 9.11 -9.49 -1.31
C VAL A 64 10.33 -9.61 -2.22
N VAL A 65 11.30 -8.72 -2.04
CA VAL A 65 12.47 -8.64 -2.90
C VAL A 65 13.72 -8.28 -2.09
N PRO A 66 14.91 -8.81 -2.42
CA PRO A 66 16.15 -8.32 -1.82
C PRO A 66 16.41 -6.86 -2.24
N PRO A 67 17.11 -6.06 -1.43
CA PRO A 67 17.42 -4.68 -1.78
C PRO A 67 18.31 -4.63 -3.02
N MET A 68 18.10 -3.60 -3.85
CA MET A 68 19.01 -3.34 -4.96
C MET A 68 20.36 -2.83 -4.42
N PRO A 69 21.47 -3.05 -5.14
CA PRO A 69 22.76 -2.53 -4.75
C PRO A 69 22.72 -1.02 -4.48
N GLY A 70 23.19 -0.59 -3.31
CA GLY A 70 23.15 0.79 -2.85
C GLY A 70 21.83 1.25 -2.25
N GLN A 71 20.86 0.34 -2.11
CA GLN A 71 19.59 0.58 -1.43
C GLN A 71 19.44 -0.27 -0.14
N GLU A 72 20.54 -0.77 0.37
CA GLU A 72 20.61 -1.46 1.66
C GLU A 72 20.23 -0.46 2.77
N GLY A 73 19.12 -0.69 3.40
CA GLY A 73 18.61 0.21 4.42
C GLY A 73 17.40 -0.35 5.13
N GLN A 74 16.62 0.54 5.69
CA GLN A 74 15.39 0.15 6.36
C GLN A 74 14.38 -0.42 5.36
N SER A 75 13.87 -1.61 5.67
CA SER A 75 12.80 -2.25 4.91
C SER A 75 11.54 -1.39 4.96
N ARG A 76 10.85 -1.30 3.83
CA ARG A 76 9.58 -0.56 3.71
C ARG A 76 8.72 -1.14 2.61
N TRP A 77 7.43 -1.00 2.78
CA TRP A 77 6.44 -1.26 1.74
C TRP A 77 6.41 -0.12 0.73
N CYS A 78 6.31 -0.47 -0.54
CA CYS A 78 6.01 0.42 -1.66
C CYS A 78 4.66 0.05 -2.23
N LEU A 79 3.72 1.00 -2.25
CA LEU A 79 2.41 0.85 -2.87
C LEU A 79 2.46 1.41 -4.28
N TYR A 80 1.89 0.67 -5.22
CA TYR A 80 1.79 1.07 -6.63
C TYR A 80 0.36 1.46 -6.98
N PHE A 81 0.24 2.57 -7.70
CA PHE A 81 -1.02 3.05 -8.25
C PHE A 81 -1.11 2.70 -9.74
N ALA A 82 -2.28 2.23 -10.16
CA ALA A 82 -2.55 1.90 -11.55
C ALA A 82 -2.46 3.15 -12.44
N SER A 83 -1.87 2.97 -13.61
CA SER A 83 -1.80 4.01 -14.65
C SER A 83 -1.96 3.39 -16.03
N PRO A 84 -2.72 4.02 -16.94
CA PRO A 84 -2.76 3.60 -18.33
C PRO A 84 -1.49 3.95 -19.12
N ASP A 85 -0.68 4.89 -18.62
CA ASP A 85 0.55 5.38 -19.23
C ASP A 85 1.51 5.88 -18.14
N ALA A 86 2.48 5.04 -17.76
CA ALA A 86 3.47 5.36 -16.74
C ALA A 86 4.36 6.56 -17.11
N ALA A 87 4.63 6.77 -18.41
CA ALA A 87 5.44 7.90 -18.86
C ALA A 87 4.67 9.22 -18.73
N ALA A 88 3.40 9.25 -19.10
CA ALA A 88 2.53 10.42 -18.89
C ALA A 88 2.39 10.74 -17.39
N THR A 89 2.23 9.70 -16.54
CA THR A 89 2.16 9.90 -15.07
C THR A 89 3.48 10.43 -14.51
N ALA A 90 4.64 9.95 -14.98
CA ALA A 90 5.94 10.51 -14.61
C ALA A 90 6.07 12.00 -15.01
N GLY A 91 5.50 12.40 -16.13
CA GLY A 91 5.36 13.81 -16.53
C GLY A 91 4.57 14.61 -15.51
N ARG A 92 3.36 14.16 -15.17
CA ARG A 92 2.50 14.83 -14.16
C ARG A 92 3.15 14.92 -12.78
N ILE A 93 3.90 13.88 -12.36
CA ILE A 93 4.68 13.92 -11.10
C ILE A 93 5.63 15.12 -11.09
N ARG A 94 6.42 15.32 -12.15
CA ARG A 94 7.38 16.43 -12.25
C ARG A 94 6.69 17.78 -12.34
N GLU A 95 5.65 17.89 -13.14
CA GLU A 95 4.89 19.14 -13.36
C GLU A 95 4.24 19.64 -12.07
N ASN A 96 3.95 18.74 -11.13
CA ASN A 96 3.32 19.06 -9.84
C ASN A 96 4.31 19.05 -8.66
N GLY A 97 5.61 19.19 -8.94
CA GLY A 97 6.65 19.38 -7.92
C GLY A 97 7.12 18.11 -7.22
N GLY A 98 6.69 16.94 -7.69
CA GLY A 98 7.22 15.65 -7.23
C GLY A 98 8.54 15.29 -7.93
N GLU A 99 9.18 14.26 -7.41
CA GLU A 99 10.42 13.69 -7.96
C GLU A 99 10.10 12.35 -8.65
N VAL A 100 10.63 12.12 -9.86
CA VAL A 100 10.69 10.79 -10.45
C VAL A 100 11.99 10.14 -10.00
N VAL A 101 11.87 9.22 -9.04
CA VAL A 101 13.00 8.50 -8.41
C VAL A 101 13.55 7.42 -9.34
N MET A 102 12.64 6.75 -10.07
CA MET A 102 12.97 5.79 -11.10
C MET A 102 12.12 6.07 -12.34
N GLU A 103 12.78 6.26 -13.46
CA GLU A 103 12.11 6.47 -14.75
C GLU A 103 11.22 5.28 -15.13
N PRO A 104 10.17 5.49 -15.94
CA PRO A 104 9.37 4.39 -16.46
C PRO A 104 10.25 3.32 -17.10
N MET A 105 10.18 2.12 -16.55
CA MET A 105 10.98 0.97 -16.94
C MET A 105 10.08 -0.23 -17.21
N GLN A 106 10.24 -0.84 -18.37
CA GLN A 106 9.53 -2.06 -18.72
C GLN A 106 10.06 -3.26 -17.94
N VAL A 107 9.17 -4.04 -17.38
CA VAL A 107 9.44 -5.27 -16.63
C VAL A 107 8.94 -6.45 -17.47
N GLY A 108 9.75 -6.91 -18.44
CA GLY A 108 9.34 -7.95 -19.36
C GLY A 108 7.99 -7.67 -20.00
N ASP A 109 7.13 -8.69 -20.07
CA ASP A 109 5.75 -8.58 -20.55
C ASP A 109 4.76 -8.26 -19.40
N PHE A 110 5.23 -8.18 -18.16
CA PHE A 110 4.38 -7.96 -16.98
C PHE A 110 3.80 -6.56 -16.93
N GLY A 111 4.56 -5.55 -17.35
CA GLY A 111 4.11 -4.16 -17.33
C GLY A 111 5.25 -3.16 -17.34
N THR A 112 4.93 -1.91 -17.04
CA THR A 112 5.91 -0.82 -16.89
C THR A 112 5.78 -0.20 -15.49
N MET A 113 6.88 -0.14 -14.75
CA MET A 113 6.95 0.48 -13.43
C MET A 113 7.64 1.83 -13.48
N CYS A 114 7.27 2.71 -12.56
CA CYS A 114 7.95 3.96 -12.29
C CYS A 114 7.89 4.20 -10.77
N LEU A 115 8.91 4.84 -10.18
CA LEU A 115 8.86 5.27 -8.79
C LEU A 115 8.84 6.79 -8.71
N GLY A 116 7.89 7.32 -7.96
CA GLY A 116 7.72 8.72 -7.69
C GLY A 116 7.83 9.05 -6.20
N ARG A 117 8.10 10.31 -5.92
CA ARG A 117 8.02 10.88 -4.58
C ARG A 117 7.22 12.17 -4.64
N ASP A 118 6.25 12.33 -3.74
CA ASP A 118 5.48 13.55 -3.63
C ASP A 118 6.32 14.69 -3.02
N PRO A 119 5.88 15.96 -3.09
CA PRO A 119 6.62 17.09 -2.52
C PRO A 119 6.78 17.05 -0.99
N SER A 120 6.05 16.17 -0.28
CA SER A 120 6.19 15.96 1.16
C SER A 120 7.23 14.87 1.52
N GLY A 121 7.72 14.13 0.52
CA GLY A 121 8.72 13.08 0.67
C GLY A 121 8.17 11.64 0.62
N VAL A 122 6.88 11.45 0.38
CA VAL A 122 6.24 10.12 0.29
C VAL A 122 6.62 9.41 -0.99
N LEU A 123 7.25 8.24 -0.85
CA LEU A 123 7.59 7.35 -1.97
C LEU A 123 6.38 6.50 -2.36
N PHE A 124 6.14 6.36 -3.66
CA PHE A 124 5.11 5.49 -4.22
C PHE A 124 5.52 4.93 -5.59
N GLY A 125 4.89 3.84 -5.98
CA GLY A 125 5.04 3.25 -7.30
C GLY A 125 3.90 3.67 -8.24
N VAL A 126 4.17 3.59 -9.52
CA VAL A 126 3.19 3.67 -10.61
C VAL A 126 3.33 2.39 -11.42
N TRP A 127 2.23 1.74 -11.72
CA TRP A 127 2.19 0.50 -12.48
C TRP A 127 1.28 0.63 -13.69
N GLN A 128 1.86 0.49 -14.87
CA GLN A 128 1.11 0.31 -16.12
C GLN A 128 1.08 -1.19 -16.41
N ALA A 129 -0.08 -1.79 -16.25
CA ALA A 129 -0.25 -3.22 -16.37
C ALA A 129 0.01 -3.74 -17.79
N GLY A 130 0.69 -4.88 -17.84
CA GLY A 130 0.78 -5.77 -19.00
C GLY A 130 0.12 -7.10 -18.65
N ALA A 131 0.90 -8.18 -18.59
CA ALA A 131 0.41 -9.50 -18.16
C ALA A 131 0.13 -9.58 -16.66
N HIS A 132 0.73 -8.70 -15.83
CA HIS A 132 0.45 -8.60 -14.40
C HIS A 132 -0.45 -7.40 -14.13
N GLU A 133 -1.72 -7.68 -13.80
CA GLU A 133 -2.73 -6.64 -13.58
C GLU A 133 -2.73 -6.08 -12.14
N GLY A 134 -2.02 -6.72 -11.21
CA GLY A 134 -1.92 -6.31 -9.81
C GLY A 134 -2.51 -7.31 -8.83
N PHE A 135 -3.15 -6.85 -7.76
CA PHE A 135 -3.78 -7.70 -6.74
C PHE A 135 -4.88 -8.58 -7.34
N GLU A 136 -4.84 -9.88 -7.02
CA GLU A 136 -5.81 -10.86 -7.51
C GLU A 136 -6.85 -11.22 -6.44
N ALA A 137 -6.52 -11.03 -5.15
CA ALA A 137 -7.44 -11.29 -4.05
C ALA A 137 -8.37 -10.10 -3.80
N SER A 138 -9.59 -10.38 -3.32
CA SER A 138 -10.50 -9.33 -2.85
C SER A 138 -9.99 -8.71 -1.55
N THR A 139 -10.34 -7.46 -1.29
CA THR A 139 -9.95 -6.73 -0.08
C THR A 139 -10.49 -7.33 1.22
N GLU A 140 -11.52 -8.17 1.14
CA GLU A 140 -12.11 -8.88 2.29
C GLU A 140 -11.41 -10.21 2.59
N GLN A 141 -10.56 -10.71 1.67
CA GLN A 141 -9.88 -11.99 1.86
C GLN A 141 -8.76 -11.83 2.89
N VAL A 142 -8.73 -12.73 3.88
CA VAL A 142 -7.67 -12.76 4.90
C VAL A 142 -6.30 -12.87 4.23
N GLY A 143 -5.37 -12.03 4.66
CA GLY A 143 -4.03 -11.89 4.09
C GLY A 143 -3.93 -10.97 2.87
N ALA A 144 -5.05 -10.46 2.33
CA ALA A 144 -5.03 -9.54 1.20
C ALA A 144 -4.84 -8.08 1.62
N PHE A 145 -4.31 -7.28 0.71
CA PHE A 145 -4.34 -5.82 0.81
C PHE A 145 -5.79 -5.32 0.83
N CYS A 146 -6.11 -4.39 1.72
CA CYS A 146 -7.47 -3.85 1.81
C CYS A 146 -7.54 -2.32 1.85
N TRP A 147 -6.49 -1.64 2.31
CA TRP A 147 -6.46 -0.19 2.42
C TRP A 147 -5.04 0.36 2.46
N ALA A 148 -4.88 1.65 2.19
CA ALA A 148 -3.63 2.35 2.38
C ALA A 148 -3.84 3.80 2.81
N GLU A 149 -2.84 4.37 3.49
CA GLU A 149 -2.85 5.76 3.93
C GLU A 149 -1.48 6.41 3.74
N VAL A 150 -1.50 7.60 3.17
CA VAL A 150 -0.36 8.52 3.11
C VAL A 150 -0.19 9.17 4.49
N PHE A 151 0.93 8.94 5.14
CA PHE A 151 1.32 9.62 6.37
C PHE A 151 2.33 10.72 6.05
N THR A 152 1.97 11.98 6.34
CA THR A 152 2.83 13.13 6.06
C THR A 152 2.69 14.22 7.12
N ARG A 153 3.79 14.98 7.36
CA ARG A 153 3.77 16.19 8.19
C ARG A 153 3.36 17.44 7.42
N GLU A 154 3.35 17.35 6.09
CA GLU A 154 3.02 18.45 5.19
C GLU A 154 1.79 18.09 4.35
N PRO A 155 0.61 17.93 5.00
CA PRO A 155 -0.60 17.42 4.34
C PRO A 155 -1.02 18.26 3.13
N GLU A 156 -0.83 19.59 3.18
CA GLU A 156 -1.19 20.50 2.10
C GLU A 156 -0.44 20.18 0.80
N LYS A 157 0.82 19.71 0.89
CA LYS A 157 1.60 19.30 -0.27
C LYS A 157 1.04 18.04 -0.92
N SER A 158 0.76 17.01 -0.12
CA SER A 158 0.18 15.75 -0.61
C SER A 158 -1.24 15.96 -1.14
N ASP A 159 -2.05 16.80 -0.45
CA ASP A 159 -3.42 17.13 -0.82
C ASP A 159 -3.53 17.87 -2.16
N ALA A 160 -2.53 18.68 -2.49
CA ALA A 160 -2.44 19.34 -3.81
C ALA A 160 -1.88 18.40 -4.88
N PHE A 161 -0.91 17.56 -4.51
CA PHE A 161 -0.16 16.72 -5.44
C PHE A 161 -0.96 15.53 -5.97
N PHE A 162 -1.51 14.69 -5.09
CA PHE A 162 -2.16 13.45 -5.51
C PHE A 162 -3.33 13.68 -6.47
N PRO A 163 -4.26 14.65 -6.26
CA PRO A 163 -5.32 14.94 -7.23
C PRO A 163 -4.85 15.58 -8.53
N ALA A 164 -3.66 16.18 -8.55
CA ALA A 164 -3.06 16.71 -9.78
C ALA A 164 -2.39 15.62 -10.64
N VAL A 165 -1.92 14.53 -9.98
CA VAL A 165 -1.28 13.41 -10.65
C VAL A 165 -2.28 12.32 -11.07
N PHE A 166 -3.28 12.05 -10.24
CA PHE A 166 -4.30 11.02 -10.44
C PHE A 166 -5.71 11.63 -10.46
N PRO A 167 -6.69 10.98 -11.08
CA PRO A 167 -8.06 11.53 -11.24
C PRO A 167 -8.89 11.41 -9.95
N TYR A 168 -8.36 11.91 -8.83
CA TYR A 168 -9.03 11.83 -7.54
C TYR A 168 -10.04 12.94 -7.33
N THR A 169 -11.19 12.56 -6.77
CA THR A 169 -12.02 13.48 -5.98
C THR A 169 -11.64 13.35 -4.51
N VAL A 170 -11.78 14.43 -3.74
CA VAL A 170 -11.27 14.52 -2.38
C VAL A 170 -12.41 14.73 -1.39
N LYS A 171 -12.41 13.92 -0.34
CA LYS A 171 -13.31 14.07 0.81
C LYS A 171 -12.50 14.37 2.07
N GLN A 172 -13.01 15.25 2.92
CA GLN A 172 -12.44 15.53 4.24
C GLN A 172 -13.27 14.85 5.32
N MET A 173 -12.64 14.12 6.22
CA MET A 173 -13.32 13.66 7.44
C MET A 173 -13.68 14.86 8.31
N VAL A 174 -14.91 14.90 8.78
CA VAL A 174 -15.40 15.95 9.69
C VAL A 174 -15.11 15.52 11.11
N ASP A 175 -13.88 15.80 11.57
CA ASP A 175 -13.40 15.50 12.92
C ASP A 175 -12.36 16.54 13.31
N ASP A 176 -12.55 17.20 14.47
CA ASP A 176 -11.63 18.24 14.97
C ASP A 176 -10.33 17.67 15.52
N ALA A 177 -10.29 16.37 15.87
CA ALA A 177 -9.14 15.70 16.45
C ALA A 177 -8.21 15.08 15.40
N VAL A 178 -8.72 14.81 14.19
CA VAL A 178 -7.99 14.06 13.15
C VAL A 178 -8.04 14.78 11.82
N ASP A 179 -6.90 15.22 11.32
CA ASP A 179 -6.78 15.76 9.97
C ASP A 179 -6.57 14.58 8.97
N PHE A 180 -7.70 14.12 8.42
CA PHE A 180 -7.76 12.96 7.53
C PHE A 180 -8.55 13.27 6.27
N ARG A 181 -7.95 13.00 5.12
CA ARG A 181 -8.60 13.07 3.81
C ARG A 181 -8.69 11.70 3.16
N MET A 182 -9.67 11.56 2.30
CA MET A 182 -9.87 10.38 1.47
C MET A 182 -9.88 10.78 0.02
N PHE A 183 -9.16 9.99 -0.78
CA PHE A 183 -9.12 10.12 -2.23
C PHE A 183 -10.02 9.06 -2.85
N GLU A 184 -10.85 9.48 -3.78
CA GLU A 184 -11.89 8.68 -4.40
C GLU A 184 -11.68 8.59 -5.91
N VAL A 185 -11.87 7.40 -6.46
CA VAL A 185 -11.92 7.13 -7.91
C VAL A 185 -13.26 6.50 -8.24
N ASN A 186 -14.01 7.07 -9.17
CA ASN A 186 -15.30 6.55 -9.63
C ASN A 186 -16.30 6.23 -8.49
N GLY A 187 -16.33 7.06 -7.45
CA GLY A 187 -17.22 6.88 -6.30
C GLY A 187 -16.73 5.89 -5.23
N ASN A 188 -15.52 5.34 -5.38
CA ASN A 188 -14.92 4.43 -4.41
C ASN A 188 -13.74 5.11 -3.71
N MET A 189 -13.72 5.08 -2.38
CA MET A 189 -12.55 5.50 -1.61
C MET A 189 -11.41 4.51 -1.85
N VAL A 190 -10.24 5.01 -2.24
CA VAL A 190 -9.10 4.17 -2.63
C VAL A 190 -7.84 4.43 -1.82
N LEU A 191 -7.74 5.59 -1.16
CA LEU A 191 -6.54 5.98 -0.42
C LEU A 191 -6.92 6.98 0.67
N GLY A 192 -6.32 6.84 1.87
CA GLY A 192 -6.37 7.84 2.93
C GLY A 192 -5.15 8.75 2.93
N ARG A 193 -5.26 9.92 3.56
CA ARG A 193 -4.14 10.76 3.95
C ARG A 193 -4.31 11.19 5.39
N MET A 194 -3.37 10.79 6.24
CA MET A 194 -3.28 11.11 7.65
C MET A 194 -2.17 12.14 7.89
N LYS A 195 -2.48 13.19 8.62
CA LYS A 195 -1.46 14.12 9.11
C LYS A 195 -0.68 13.50 10.26
N MET A 196 0.65 13.43 10.12
CA MET A 196 1.54 13.05 11.21
C MET A 196 1.64 14.19 12.21
N THR A 197 1.20 13.94 13.45
CA THR A 197 1.29 14.87 14.57
C THR A 197 2.66 14.79 15.26
N GLU A 198 2.85 15.58 16.32
CA GLU A 198 4.07 15.54 17.17
C GLU A 198 4.25 14.21 17.93
N GLU A 199 3.21 13.37 17.97
CA GLU A 199 3.29 12.01 18.55
C GLU A 199 4.14 11.06 17.72
N PHE A 200 4.30 11.34 16.42
CA PHE A 200 5.20 10.58 15.56
C PHE A 200 6.65 11.01 15.82
N PRO A 201 7.58 10.06 16.09
CA PRO A 201 8.99 10.38 16.25
C PRO A 201 9.51 11.18 15.05
N PRO A 202 10.30 12.26 15.27
CA PRO A 202 10.72 13.17 14.21
C PRO A 202 11.56 12.52 13.12
N GLU A 203 12.22 11.40 13.43
CA GLU A 203 13.01 10.60 12.50
C GLU A 203 12.16 9.75 11.52
N VAL A 204 10.87 9.55 11.81
CA VAL A 204 9.99 8.81 10.90
C VAL A 204 9.68 9.69 9.69
N ALA A 205 10.23 9.31 8.54
CA ALA A 205 9.95 9.97 7.27
C ALA A 205 8.48 9.76 6.83
N PRO A 206 7.93 10.65 5.99
CA PRO A 206 6.64 10.41 5.35
C PRO A 206 6.63 9.08 4.58
N TYR A 207 5.50 8.37 4.61
CA TYR A 207 5.38 7.04 3.99
C TYR A 207 3.92 6.71 3.64
N ILE A 208 3.73 5.65 2.86
CA ILE A 208 2.42 5.03 2.70
C ILE A 208 2.36 3.80 3.60
N ASN A 209 1.38 3.78 4.49
CA ASN A 209 1.06 2.63 5.31
C ASN A 209 0.10 1.72 4.56
N VAL A 210 0.39 0.43 4.49
CA VAL A 210 -0.45 -0.58 3.85
C VAL A 210 -1.19 -1.40 4.89
N TYR A 211 -2.44 -1.73 4.60
CA TYR A 211 -3.30 -2.51 5.48
C TYR A 211 -3.58 -3.87 4.85
N PHE A 212 -3.46 -4.90 5.67
CA PHE A 212 -3.81 -6.27 5.29
C PHE A 212 -4.94 -6.80 6.17
N THR A 213 -5.91 -7.45 5.55
CA THR A 213 -7.03 -8.08 6.26
C THR A 213 -6.55 -9.30 7.04
N VAL A 214 -7.00 -9.44 8.27
CA VAL A 214 -6.76 -10.61 9.13
C VAL A 214 -8.06 -11.16 9.67
N ASP A 215 -8.06 -12.42 10.08
CA ASP A 215 -9.21 -13.10 10.71
C ASP A 215 -9.43 -12.66 12.15
N ASN A 216 -8.37 -12.25 12.86
CA ASN A 216 -8.41 -11.72 14.22
C ASN A 216 -7.23 -10.81 14.47
N CYS A 217 -7.50 -9.54 14.77
CA CYS A 217 -6.45 -8.52 14.97
C CYS A 217 -5.55 -8.83 16.17
N ASP A 218 -6.10 -9.24 17.32
CA ASP A 218 -5.32 -9.51 18.52
C ASP A 218 -4.41 -10.73 18.35
N ASP A 219 -4.88 -11.77 17.69
CA ASP A 219 -4.09 -12.96 17.36
C ASP A 219 -2.96 -12.62 16.37
N ALA A 220 -3.24 -11.78 15.36
CA ALA A 220 -2.21 -11.32 14.42
C ALA A 220 -1.13 -10.50 15.14
N VAL A 221 -1.50 -9.60 16.06
CA VAL A 221 -0.56 -8.86 16.92
C VAL A 221 0.27 -9.80 17.78
N ALA A 222 -0.36 -10.81 18.40
CA ALA A 222 0.33 -11.79 19.24
C ALA A 222 1.34 -12.62 18.40
N ARG A 223 0.95 -13.06 17.19
CA ARG A 223 1.86 -13.78 16.27
C ARG A 223 3.03 -12.87 15.86
N ALA A 224 2.75 -11.63 15.42
CA ALA A 224 3.76 -10.69 14.98
C ALA A 224 4.79 -10.38 16.08
N THR A 225 4.33 -10.09 17.29
CA THR A 225 5.21 -9.78 18.42
C THR A 225 6.04 -10.98 18.87
N LYS A 226 5.48 -12.18 18.84
CA LYS A 226 6.22 -13.43 19.11
C LYS A 226 7.37 -13.67 18.12
N LEU A 227 7.20 -13.21 16.89
CA LEU A 227 8.19 -13.34 15.81
C LEU A 227 9.16 -12.15 15.72
N GLY A 228 9.16 -11.26 16.71
CA GLY A 228 10.07 -10.11 16.78
C GLY A 228 9.56 -8.85 16.13
N GLY A 229 8.33 -8.83 15.66
CA GLY A 229 7.64 -7.61 15.23
C GLY A 229 7.30 -6.71 16.42
N VAL A 230 7.03 -5.45 16.15
CA VAL A 230 6.76 -4.43 17.18
C VAL A 230 5.38 -3.83 16.96
N LEU A 231 4.54 -3.86 18.01
CA LEU A 231 3.27 -3.13 18.03
C LEU A 231 3.58 -1.61 18.15
N ARG A 232 3.12 -0.83 17.18
CA ARG A 232 3.32 0.62 17.11
C ARG A 232 2.12 1.39 17.61
N PHE A 233 0.91 0.90 17.29
CA PHE A 233 -0.33 1.53 17.70
C PHE A 233 -1.47 0.50 17.76
N GLY A 234 -2.43 0.71 18.66
CA GLY A 234 -3.59 -0.15 18.83
C GLY A 234 -3.30 -1.35 19.75
N PRO A 235 -4.05 -2.47 19.66
CA PRO A 235 -5.27 -2.64 18.85
C PRO A 235 -6.38 -1.66 19.22
N MET A 236 -7.12 -1.18 18.22
CA MET A 236 -8.21 -0.22 18.40
C MET A 236 -9.45 -0.61 17.57
N ASP A 237 -10.64 -0.48 18.18
CA ASP A 237 -11.90 -0.69 17.49
C ASP A 237 -12.32 0.56 16.72
N THR A 238 -12.76 0.39 15.48
CA THR A 238 -13.22 1.47 14.61
C THR A 238 -14.45 1.05 13.81
N PRO A 239 -15.14 2.00 13.16
CA PRO A 239 -16.21 1.68 12.23
C PRO A 239 -15.79 0.79 11.06
N PHE A 240 -14.49 0.69 10.77
CA PHE A 240 -13.95 -0.13 9.68
C PHE A 240 -13.48 -1.51 10.13
N GLY A 241 -13.35 -1.73 11.44
CA GLY A 241 -12.85 -2.95 12.05
C GLY A 241 -11.85 -2.67 13.16
N ARG A 242 -11.40 -3.75 13.83
CA ARG A 242 -10.33 -3.69 14.82
C ARG A 242 -8.99 -3.76 14.13
N PHE A 243 -8.14 -2.74 14.32
CA PHE A 243 -6.85 -2.66 13.66
C PHE A 243 -5.67 -2.44 14.62
N ALA A 244 -4.49 -2.77 14.16
CA ALA A 244 -3.23 -2.50 14.84
C ALA A 244 -2.12 -2.18 13.83
N ALA A 245 -1.37 -1.12 14.10
CA ALA A 245 -0.17 -0.78 13.33
C ALA A 245 1.04 -1.51 13.92
N LEU A 246 1.80 -2.14 13.07
CA LEU A 246 2.94 -3.00 13.38
C LEU A 246 4.17 -2.56 12.59
N SER A 247 5.35 -2.97 13.05
CA SER A 247 6.49 -3.14 12.16
C SER A 247 7.04 -4.56 12.29
N ASP A 248 7.53 -5.08 11.18
CA ASP A 248 8.19 -6.37 11.14
C ASP A 248 9.60 -6.31 11.78
N PRO A 249 10.30 -7.44 11.95
CA PRO A 249 11.64 -7.46 12.55
C PRO A 249 12.70 -6.67 11.78
N GLN A 250 12.46 -6.32 10.51
CA GLN A 250 13.38 -5.55 9.68
C GLN A 250 12.96 -4.08 9.55
N GLY A 251 11.87 -3.67 10.25
CA GLY A 251 11.43 -2.29 10.38
C GLY A 251 10.40 -1.83 9.37
N ALA A 252 9.90 -2.70 8.47
CA ALA A 252 8.82 -2.33 7.58
C ALA A 252 7.50 -2.17 8.34
N SER A 253 6.89 -0.99 8.22
CA SER A 253 5.61 -0.68 8.84
C SER A 253 4.46 -1.20 7.99
N PHE A 254 3.45 -1.78 8.63
CA PHE A 254 2.20 -2.23 8.04
C PHE A 254 1.09 -2.23 9.09
N THR A 255 -0.14 -2.33 8.66
CA THR A 255 -1.30 -2.44 9.56
C THR A 255 -2.06 -3.73 9.27
N VAL A 256 -2.57 -4.36 10.31
CA VAL A 256 -3.52 -5.46 10.22
C VAL A 256 -4.90 -4.98 10.65
N ILE A 257 -5.95 -5.45 9.98
CA ILE A 257 -7.33 -5.09 10.30
C ILE A 257 -8.25 -6.31 10.19
N ASP A 258 -9.05 -6.54 11.23
CA ASP A 258 -10.17 -7.47 11.21
C ASP A 258 -11.46 -6.72 10.84
N VAL A 259 -11.81 -6.74 9.56
CA VAL A 259 -12.96 -6.02 9.01
C VAL A 259 -14.30 -6.62 9.49
N THR A 260 -14.31 -7.84 10.02
CA THR A 260 -15.53 -8.51 10.53
C THR A 260 -16.01 -7.91 11.86
N THR A 261 -15.14 -7.18 12.54
CA THR A 261 -15.42 -6.50 13.81
C THR A 261 -15.86 -5.05 13.62
N ALA A 262 -16.09 -4.61 12.39
CA ALA A 262 -16.54 -3.27 12.07
C ALA A 262 -17.78 -2.90 12.89
N SER A 263 -17.73 -1.79 13.63
CA SER A 263 -18.79 -1.38 14.56
C SER A 263 -18.77 0.11 14.82
N GLY A 264 -19.94 0.68 15.07
CA GLY A 264 -20.12 2.09 15.32
C GLY A 264 -20.64 2.86 14.10
N GLU A 265 -20.70 4.18 14.22
CA GLU A 265 -21.14 5.06 13.14
C GLU A 265 -19.97 5.40 12.23
N MET A 266 -20.22 5.35 10.92
CA MET A 266 -19.23 5.80 9.93
C MET A 266 -18.95 7.30 10.12
N PRO A 267 -17.68 7.72 10.01
CA PRO A 267 -17.33 9.13 10.13
C PRO A 267 -18.04 9.96 9.05
N GLN A 268 -18.48 11.16 9.43
CA GLN A 268 -19.00 12.09 8.45
C GLN A 268 -17.89 12.62 7.55
N VAL A 269 -18.19 12.76 6.28
CA VAL A 269 -17.27 13.30 5.28
C VAL A 269 -17.92 14.46 4.52
N ALA A 270 -17.11 15.42 4.14
CA ALA A 270 -17.51 16.57 3.34
C ALA A 270 -16.68 16.63 2.05
N ASP A 271 -17.29 17.15 0.98
CA ASP A 271 -16.56 17.44 -0.25
C ASP A 271 -15.52 18.54 0.00
N VAL A 272 -14.34 18.38 -0.55
CA VAL A 272 -13.31 19.42 -0.60
C VAL A 272 -13.40 20.10 -1.95
N SER A 273 -13.77 21.39 -1.94
CA SER A 273 -13.87 22.24 -3.14
C SER A 273 -12.50 22.75 -3.59
#